data_57d4130f930f049e14dadf571144b89b
#
_entry.id   57d4130f930f049e14dadf571144b89b
#
_cell.length_a   1.000
_cell.length_b   1.000
_cell.length_c   1.000
_cell.angle_alpha   90.00
_cell.angle_beta   90.00
_cell.angle_gamma   90.00
#
_symmetry.space_group_name_H-M   'P 1'
#
loop_
_entity.id
_entity.type
_entity.pdbx_description
1 polymer ?
#
loop_
_entity_poly.entity_id
_entity_poly.type
_entity_poly.pdbx_seq_one_letter_code
_entity_poly.pdbx_strand_id
1 'polypeptide(L)'
;MGAETREGCNRIILSAETHGRCAVPTTPQEGRRLRYLMGKNELVRPYPGIFARRERWEGLSRHQQLRHVMRTLSDQGVTWVFCAASAAVAYGLEVPNEVLGSLDAASRNGSGAHGSRFVTRHVVKGEGEVIVDGMRVTPFDRTVYDCLRTLPFDAALAVADSALRATGRSREWLYNLFADDSRGVPGVRRARCVCRFADPRAENGGESMARAAIIEGGFQLPDLQVELYDPMDGASYRVDFLWTRPDGRRVIGELDGWEKYLNPAMTGGRGTLGALVAERQRESRITMGGASVMRFSYRQVMDRGYFARLLAAYGVPRTLGRAEVGRRPTSRAPRRGRWRIEANGWIVFVTRRTTHRRPDRTETSLSPHSLGVNDKMHPGIEGDFVIEV
;
A
#
# COMPACT_ATOMS: atom_id res chain seq x y z
N MET A 1 -37.42 -8.64 17.44
CA MET A 1 -36.07 -8.19 17.80
C MET A 1 -36.21 -6.81 18.41
N GLY A 2 -35.86 -6.65 19.69
CA GLY A 2 -36.29 -5.51 20.50
C GLY A 2 -35.63 -4.18 20.12
N ALA A 3 -36.27 -3.09 20.46
CA ALA A 3 -35.77 -1.72 20.32
C ALA A 3 -34.40 -1.54 21.00
N GLU A 4 -34.22 -2.11 22.16
CA GLU A 4 -32.97 -2.13 22.94
C GLU A 4 -31.75 -2.67 22.16
N THR A 5 -31.91 -3.75 21.38
CA THR A 5 -30.81 -4.32 20.57
C THR A 5 -30.46 -3.37 19.41
N ARG A 6 -31.44 -2.66 18.86
CA ARG A 6 -31.21 -1.68 17.80
C ARG A 6 -30.42 -0.47 18.33
N GLU A 7 -30.81 0.02 19.47
CA GLU A 7 -30.14 1.16 20.13
C GLU A 7 -28.71 0.80 20.58
N GLY A 8 -28.52 -0.41 21.14
CA GLY A 8 -27.20 -0.93 21.49
C GLY A 8 -26.25 -1.00 20.28
N CYS A 9 -26.71 -1.54 19.14
CA CYS A 9 -25.89 -1.59 17.93
C CYS A 9 -25.54 -0.19 17.41
N ASN A 10 -26.49 0.74 17.41
CA ASN A 10 -26.22 2.12 16.98
C ASN A 10 -25.17 2.79 17.89
N ARG A 11 -25.25 2.60 19.20
CA ARG A 11 -24.30 3.12 20.19
C ARG A 11 -22.90 2.58 19.95
N ILE A 12 -22.76 1.26 19.73
CA ILE A 12 -21.47 0.62 19.45
C ILE A 12 -20.85 1.20 18.16
N ILE A 13 -21.66 1.32 17.10
CA ILE A 13 -21.18 1.85 15.81
C ILE A 13 -20.73 3.32 15.97
N LEU A 14 -21.54 4.17 16.59
CA LEU A 14 -21.20 5.58 16.80
C LEU A 14 -19.96 5.75 17.66
N SER A 15 -19.86 5.01 18.77
CA SER A 15 -18.68 5.04 19.63
C SER A 15 -17.42 4.61 18.88
N ALA A 16 -17.49 3.57 18.08
CA ALA A 16 -16.36 3.13 17.26
C ALA A 16 -15.94 4.21 16.26
N GLU A 17 -16.90 4.81 15.58
CA GLU A 17 -16.65 5.87 14.59
C GLU A 17 -16.00 7.12 15.20
N THR A 18 -16.44 7.52 16.39
CA THR A 18 -15.88 8.69 17.10
C THR A 18 -14.41 8.50 17.47
N HIS A 19 -14.02 7.25 17.78
CA HIS A 19 -12.65 6.93 18.20
C HIS A 19 -11.77 6.38 17.06
N GLY A 20 -12.21 6.45 15.81
CA GLY A 20 -11.44 5.93 14.68
C GLY A 20 -11.22 4.41 14.76
N ARG A 21 -12.28 3.67 15.14
CA ARG A 21 -12.30 2.21 15.35
C ARG A 21 -13.42 1.57 14.57
N CYS A 22 -13.49 0.25 14.61
CA CYS A 22 -14.58 -0.52 14.07
C CYS A 22 -15.47 -1.06 15.21
N ALA A 23 -16.75 -1.26 14.94
CA ALA A 23 -17.71 -1.80 15.89
C ALA A 23 -17.46 -3.28 16.18
N VAL A 24 -17.49 -3.65 17.46
CA VAL A 24 -17.39 -5.04 17.91
C VAL A 24 -18.62 -5.36 18.76
N PRO A 25 -19.36 -6.45 18.46
CA PRO A 25 -20.49 -6.83 19.28
C PRO A 25 -20.03 -7.31 20.65
N THR A 26 -20.71 -6.87 21.70
CA THR A 26 -20.47 -7.30 23.08
C THR A 26 -21.41 -8.43 23.50
N THR A 27 -22.51 -8.60 22.77
CA THR A 27 -23.50 -9.65 23.02
C THR A 27 -23.79 -10.49 21.76
N PRO A 28 -24.25 -11.75 21.91
CA PRO A 28 -24.66 -12.55 20.76
C PRO A 28 -25.82 -11.92 19.96
N GLN A 29 -26.71 -11.19 20.62
CA GLN A 29 -27.84 -10.47 19.98
C GLN A 29 -27.34 -9.35 19.07
N GLU A 30 -26.41 -8.53 19.56
CA GLU A 30 -25.74 -7.49 18.76
C GLU A 30 -25.00 -8.10 17.58
N GLY A 31 -24.28 -9.20 17.78
CA GLY A 31 -23.60 -9.92 16.71
C GLY A 31 -24.54 -10.42 15.62
N ARG A 32 -25.74 -10.91 15.97
CA ARG A 32 -26.78 -11.28 14.98
C ARG A 32 -27.29 -10.05 14.25
N ARG A 33 -27.52 -8.94 14.95
CA ARG A 33 -28.01 -7.71 14.35
C ARG A 33 -26.98 -7.09 13.38
N LEU A 34 -25.72 -7.01 13.78
CA LEU A 34 -24.66 -6.47 12.91
C LEU A 34 -24.50 -7.32 11.63
N ARG A 35 -24.59 -8.65 11.74
CA ARG A 35 -24.61 -9.53 10.55
C ARG A 35 -25.84 -9.32 9.67
N TYR A 36 -27.00 -9.08 10.25
CA TYR A 36 -28.20 -8.74 9.50
C TYR A 36 -28.03 -7.43 8.73
N LEU A 37 -27.51 -6.38 9.37
CA LEU A 37 -27.22 -5.08 8.73
C LEU A 37 -26.16 -5.22 7.63
N MET A 38 -25.16 -6.08 7.83
CA MET A 38 -24.21 -6.43 6.78
C MET A 38 -24.93 -7.08 5.56
N GLY A 39 -25.88 -8.00 5.81
CA GLY A 39 -26.70 -8.60 4.75
C GLY A 39 -27.60 -7.59 4.03
N LYS A 40 -27.94 -6.47 4.69
CA LYS A 40 -28.64 -5.32 4.09
C LYS A 40 -27.73 -4.32 3.39
N ASN A 41 -26.44 -4.62 3.28
CA ASN A 41 -25.44 -3.76 2.67
C ASN A 41 -25.16 -2.44 3.42
N GLU A 42 -25.66 -2.29 4.66
CA GLU A 42 -25.44 -1.10 5.49
C GLU A 42 -24.06 -1.14 6.19
N LEU A 43 -23.57 -2.35 6.50
CA LEU A 43 -22.28 -2.56 7.13
C LEU A 43 -21.35 -3.39 6.24
N VAL A 44 -20.05 -3.21 6.46
CA VAL A 44 -18.98 -4.09 5.97
C VAL A 44 -18.33 -4.82 7.15
N ARG A 45 -17.64 -5.92 6.86
CA ARG A 45 -16.87 -6.69 7.85
C ARG A 45 -15.39 -6.70 7.47
N PRO A 46 -14.62 -5.67 7.85
CA PRO A 46 -13.21 -5.56 7.49
C PRO A 46 -12.34 -6.68 8.03
N TYR A 47 -12.72 -7.23 9.18
CA TYR A 47 -12.03 -8.33 9.85
C TYR A 47 -13.06 -9.25 10.55
N PRO A 48 -12.76 -10.53 10.79
CA PRO A 48 -13.67 -11.42 11.53
C PRO A 48 -14.12 -10.83 12.86
N GLY A 49 -15.44 -10.72 13.06
CA GLY A 49 -16.03 -10.14 14.27
C GLY A 49 -16.02 -8.62 14.36
N ILE A 50 -15.45 -7.91 13.39
CA ILE A 50 -15.33 -6.45 13.37
C ILE A 50 -16.18 -5.88 12.24
N PHE A 51 -16.97 -4.84 12.53
CA PHE A 51 -17.94 -4.23 11.61
C PHE A 51 -17.71 -2.73 11.48
N ALA A 52 -18.03 -2.17 10.34
CA ALA A 52 -18.00 -0.72 10.09
C ALA A 52 -19.16 -0.32 9.20
N ARG A 53 -19.65 0.91 9.32
CA ARG A 53 -20.68 1.45 8.41
C ARG A 53 -20.07 1.56 7.01
N ARG A 54 -20.77 1.01 6.01
CA ARG A 54 -20.30 0.92 4.63
C ARG A 54 -19.87 2.29 4.09
N GLU A 55 -20.80 3.25 4.10
CA GLU A 55 -20.56 4.59 3.57
C GLU A 55 -19.30 5.23 4.18
N ARG A 56 -19.18 5.19 5.51
CA ARG A 56 -18.02 5.75 6.20
C ARG A 56 -16.74 4.97 5.89
N TRP A 57 -16.80 3.63 5.84
CA TRP A 57 -15.67 2.78 5.53
C TRP A 57 -15.11 3.00 4.13
N GLU A 58 -15.99 3.13 3.14
CA GLU A 58 -15.63 3.38 1.75
C GLU A 58 -15.05 4.79 1.55
N GLY A 59 -15.42 5.76 2.40
CA GLY A 59 -14.81 7.09 2.45
C GLY A 59 -13.43 7.16 3.12
N LEU A 60 -12.99 6.10 3.81
CA LEU A 60 -11.68 6.06 4.43
C LEU A 60 -10.60 5.62 3.43
N SER A 61 -9.39 6.24 3.52
CA SER A 61 -8.22 5.74 2.83
C SER A 61 -7.83 4.35 3.35
N ARG A 62 -7.08 3.57 2.57
CA ARG A 62 -6.57 2.25 3.00
C ARG A 62 -5.78 2.32 4.30
N HIS A 63 -4.98 3.36 4.49
CA HIS A 63 -4.24 3.60 5.74
C HIS A 63 -5.18 3.78 6.93
N GLN A 64 -6.21 4.61 6.77
CA GLN A 64 -7.22 4.82 7.82
C GLN A 64 -7.98 3.51 8.11
N GLN A 65 -8.38 2.78 7.08
CA GLN A 65 -9.03 1.48 7.22
C GLN A 65 -8.17 0.50 8.04
N LEU A 66 -6.88 0.39 7.71
CA LEU A 66 -5.95 -0.48 8.41
C LEU A 66 -5.77 -0.04 9.88
N ARG A 67 -5.58 1.25 10.12
CA ARG A 67 -5.47 1.81 11.50
C ARG A 67 -6.73 1.55 12.33
N HIS A 68 -7.93 1.69 11.74
CA HIS A 68 -9.18 1.38 12.44
C HIS A 68 -9.24 -0.09 12.89
N VAL A 69 -8.86 -1.02 12.02
CA VAL A 69 -8.82 -2.45 12.38
C VAL A 69 -7.77 -2.73 13.45
N MET A 70 -6.56 -2.18 13.31
CA MET A 70 -5.46 -2.38 14.27
C MET A 70 -5.81 -1.83 15.66
N ARG A 71 -6.36 -0.62 15.75
CA ARG A 71 -6.83 -0.02 17.01
C ARG A 71 -7.92 -0.87 17.65
N THR A 72 -8.89 -1.34 16.85
CA THR A 72 -9.97 -2.19 17.35
C THR A 72 -9.43 -3.49 17.93
N LEU A 73 -8.49 -4.14 17.24
CA LEU A 73 -7.87 -5.38 17.72
C LEU A 73 -7.08 -5.14 19.02
N SER A 74 -6.33 -4.07 19.10
CA SER A 74 -5.58 -3.69 20.30
C SER A 74 -6.52 -3.47 21.51
N ASP A 75 -7.64 -2.79 21.31
CA ASP A 75 -8.66 -2.58 22.36
C ASP A 75 -9.35 -3.87 22.78
N GLN A 76 -9.46 -4.84 21.89
CA GLN A 76 -9.98 -6.18 22.22
C GLN A 76 -8.96 -7.04 22.96
N GLY A 77 -7.83 -6.47 23.41
CA GLY A 77 -6.79 -7.17 24.14
C GLY A 77 -5.93 -8.09 23.27
N VAL A 78 -5.95 -7.92 21.95
CA VAL A 78 -5.03 -8.66 21.08
C VAL A 78 -3.60 -8.16 21.34
N THR A 79 -2.73 -9.10 21.77
CA THR A 79 -1.36 -8.81 22.18
C THR A 79 -0.36 -8.85 21.02
N TRP A 80 -0.83 -8.71 19.79
CA TRP A 80 0.07 -8.72 18.63
C TRP A 80 0.93 -7.48 18.59
N VAL A 81 2.17 -7.68 18.22
CA VAL A 81 3.08 -6.59 17.85
C VAL A 81 2.96 -6.44 16.33
N PHE A 82 2.38 -5.35 15.87
CA PHE A 82 2.34 -5.06 14.43
C PHE A 82 3.73 -4.71 13.94
N CYS A 83 4.07 -5.11 12.71
CA CYS A 83 5.40 -4.93 12.13
C CYS A 83 5.31 -4.57 10.64
N ALA A 84 6.43 -4.40 9.98
CA ALA A 84 6.54 -4.13 8.55
C ALA A 84 5.54 -3.04 8.09
N ALA A 85 4.75 -3.28 7.01
CA ALA A 85 3.84 -2.29 6.46
C ALA A 85 2.77 -1.83 7.46
N SER A 86 2.25 -2.73 8.32
CA SER A 86 1.28 -2.36 9.35
C SER A 86 1.86 -1.40 10.39
N ALA A 87 3.08 -1.64 10.87
CA ALA A 87 3.75 -0.71 11.78
C ALA A 87 4.09 0.61 11.08
N ALA A 88 4.52 0.58 9.82
CA ALA A 88 4.79 1.78 9.03
C ALA A 88 3.53 2.67 8.93
N VAL A 89 2.35 2.07 8.69
CA VAL A 89 1.06 2.79 8.69
C VAL A 89 0.73 3.34 10.08
N ALA A 90 1.03 2.62 11.17
CA ALA A 90 0.83 3.13 12.53
C ALA A 90 1.68 4.38 12.80
N TYR A 91 2.92 4.40 12.32
CA TYR A 91 3.80 5.57 12.39
C TYR A 91 3.42 6.71 11.42
N GLY A 92 2.45 6.52 10.54
CA GLY A 92 2.05 7.51 9.54
C GLY A 92 2.99 7.61 8.35
N LEU A 93 3.80 6.57 8.11
CA LEU A 93 4.65 6.52 6.92
C LEU A 93 3.85 6.23 5.65
N GLU A 94 4.37 6.69 4.51
CA GLU A 94 3.76 6.48 3.20
C GLU A 94 3.97 5.02 2.74
N VAL A 95 2.90 4.26 2.75
CA VAL A 95 2.89 2.87 2.29
C VAL A 95 1.89 2.74 1.15
N PRO A 96 2.30 2.37 -0.07
CA PRO A 96 1.38 2.24 -1.19
C PRO A 96 0.26 1.22 -0.92
N ASN A 97 -0.95 1.54 -1.39
CA ASN A 97 -2.15 0.73 -1.16
C ASN A 97 -2.00 -0.72 -1.65
N GLU A 98 -1.20 -0.93 -2.68
CA GLU A 98 -0.94 -2.22 -3.33
C GLU A 98 -0.29 -3.25 -2.40
N VAL A 99 0.38 -2.80 -1.35
CA VAL A 99 1.02 -3.68 -0.36
C VAL A 99 0.21 -3.81 0.94
N LEU A 100 -0.91 -3.09 1.07
CA LEU A 100 -1.79 -3.12 2.24
C LEU A 100 -2.90 -4.19 2.10
N GLY A 101 -2.52 -5.45 1.84
CA GLY A 101 -3.47 -6.55 1.63
C GLY A 101 -3.88 -7.31 2.89
N SER A 102 -3.05 -7.30 3.93
CA SER A 102 -3.26 -7.98 5.21
C SER A 102 -2.58 -7.22 6.33
N LEU A 103 -2.93 -7.55 7.58
CA LEU A 103 -2.20 -7.09 8.75
C LEU A 103 -0.86 -7.81 8.85
N ASP A 104 0.22 -7.07 9.09
CA ASP A 104 1.53 -7.64 9.38
C ASP A 104 1.75 -7.69 10.89
N ALA A 105 2.02 -8.87 11.43
CA ALA A 105 2.26 -9.06 12.86
C ALA A 105 3.50 -9.90 13.12
N ALA A 106 4.27 -9.52 14.13
CA ALA A 106 5.48 -10.22 14.54
C ALA A 106 5.16 -11.59 15.17
N SER A 107 6.01 -12.56 14.91
CA SER A 107 6.04 -13.86 15.56
C SER A 107 7.43 -14.11 16.12
N ARG A 108 7.51 -14.40 17.44
CA ARG A 108 8.81 -14.64 18.12
C ARG A 108 9.38 -16.04 17.85
N ASN A 109 8.52 -17.03 17.62
CA ASN A 109 8.91 -18.44 17.68
C ASN A 109 8.92 -19.17 16.33
N GLY A 110 8.74 -18.48 15.21
CA GLY A 110 8.66 -19.15 13.91
C GLY A 110 7.50 -20.14 13.74
N SER A 111 6.86 -20.54 14.84
CA SER A 111 5.68 -21.39 14.90
C SER A 111 4.45 -20.57 14.58
N GLY A 112 4.07 -20.48 13.33
CA GLY A 112 2.91 -19.71 12.93
C GLY A 112 3.07 -19.00 11.58
N ALA A 113 3.95 -19.53 10.74
CA ALA A 113 4.09 -19.10 9.33
C ALA A 113 2.81 -19.34 8.50
N HIS A 114 1.76 -19.87 9.11
CA HIS A 114 0.44 -19.95 8.51
C HIS A 114 -0.32 -18.67 8.82
N GLY A 115 -0.03 -17.64 8.03
CA GLY A 115 -0.88 -16.45 7.97
C GLY A 115 -2.31 -16.86 7.57
N SER A 116 -3.29 -16.17 8.11
CA SER A 116 -4.64 -16.19 7.57
C SER A 116 -4.71 -15.20 6.40
N ARG A 117 -5.79 -15.23 5.64
CA ARG A 117 -6.02 -14.19 4.62
C ARG A 117 -6.01 -12.75 5.16
N PHE A 118 -6.15 -12.60 6.48
CA PHE A 118 -6.21 -11.31 7.16
C PHE A 118 -4.90 -10.89 7.83
N VAL A 119 -3.99 -11.84 8.09
CA VAL A 119 -2.78 -11.59 8.86
C VAL A 119 -1.60 -12.33 8.26
N THR A 120 -0.54 -11.60 7.96
CA THR A 120 0.78 -12.14 7.61
C THR A 120 1.67 -12.13 8.85
N ARG A 121 2.30 -13.27 9.16
CA ARG A 121 3.22 -13.41 10.29
C ARG A 121 4.65 -13.27 9.82
N HIS A 122 5.41 -12.40 10.46
CA HIS A 122 6.82 -12.18 10.21
C HIS A 122 7.64 -12.65 11.41
N VAL A 123 8.72 -13.38 11.17
CA VAL A 123 9.66 -13.75 12.24
C VAL A 123 10.52 -12.53 12.55
N VAL A 124 10.31 -11.95 13.73
CA VAL A 124 11.07 -10.81 14.23
C VAL A 124 11.85 -11.27 15.47
N LYS A 125 13.18 -11.23 15.39
CA LYS A 125 14.05 -11.67 16.48
C LYS A 125 14.47 -10.47 17.34
N GLY A 126 14.42 -10.64 18.66
CA GLY A 126 15.21 -9.90 19.62
C GLY A 126 14.86 -8.46 19.92
N GLU A 127 13.85 -7.87 19.30
CA GLU A 127 13.57 -6.46 19.50
C GLU A 127 12.32 -6.23 20.36
N GLY A 128 12.39 -5.13 21.12
CA GLY A 128 11.28 -4.67 21.93
C GLY A 128 10.06 -4.28 21.10
N GLU A 129 9.05 -3.84 21.79
CA GLU A 129 7.87 -3.24 21.22
C GLU A 129 7.69 -1.84 21.79
N VAL A 130 7.01 -0.98 21.03
CA VAL A 130 6.60 0.36 21.49
C VAL A 130 5.09 0.53 21.27
N ILE A 131 4.49 1.45 22.00
CA ILE A 131 3.09 1.79 21.83
C ILE A 131 2.98 3.03 20.97
N VAL A 132 2.29 2.92 19.85
CA VAL A 132 1.95 4.03 18.95
C VAL A 132 0.43 4.06 18.82
N ASP A 133 -0.20 5.13 19.28
CA ASP A 133 -1.64 5.33 19.15
C ASP A 133 -2.46 4.14 19.71
N GLY A 134 -2.02 3.64 20.89
CA GLY A 134 -2.61 2.48 21.57
C GLY A 134 -2.29 1.11 20.95
N MET A 135 -1.55 1.06 19.87
CA MET A 135 -1.16 -0.18 19.18
C MET A 135 0.26 -0.59 19.53
N ARG A 136 0.50 -1.88 19.80
CA ARG A 136 1.85 -2.43 19.95
C ARG A 136 2.48 -2.59 18.57
N VAL A 137 3.61 -1.96 18.34
CA VAL A 137 4.33 -2.01 17.05
C VAL A 137 5.82 -2.27 17.28
N THR A 138 6.51 -2.74 16.25
CA THR A 138 7.99 -2.79 16.25
C THR A 138 8.57 -1.38 16.38
N PRO A 139 9.74 -1.19 17.02
CA PRO A 139 10.43 0.09 17.06
C PRO A 139 10.59 0.71 15.67
N PHE A 140 10.65 2.04 15.60
CA PHE A 140 10.65 2.78 14.34
C PHE A 140 11.76 2.33 13.39
N ASP A 141 13.00 2.26 13.87
CA ASP A 141 14.16 1.87 13.08
C ASP A 141 14.01 0.43 12.56
N ARG A 142 13.48 -0.47 13.40
CA ARG A 142 13.19 -1.85 13.00
C ARG A 142 12.07 -1.90 11.96
N THR A 143 11.04 -1.09 12.10
CA THR A 143 9.94 -1.02 11.13
C THR A 143 10.45 -0.59 9.76
N VAL A 144 11.26 0.47 9.70
CA VAL A 144 11.85 0.94 8.45
C VAL A 144 12.78 -0.12 7.86
N TYR A 145 13.68 -0.70 8.67
CA TYR A 145 14.55 -1.80 8.25
C TYR A 145 13.77 -2.94 7.59
N ASP A 146 12.71 -3.42 8.24
CA ASP A 146 11.90 -4.53 7.71
C ASP A 146 11.18 -4.14 6.41
N CYS A 147 10.61 -2.94 6.33
CA CYS A 147 9.95 -2.44 5.12
C CYS A 147 10.93 -2.36 3.93
N LEU A 148 12.10 -1.75 4.12
CA LEU A 148 13.08 -1.60 3.04
C LEU A 148 13.58 -2.94 2.51
N ARG A 149 13.65 -3.95 3.37
CA ARG A 149 14.14 -5.28 3.04
C ARG A 149 13.07 -6.18 2.38
N THR A 150 11.82 -6.04 2.78
CA THR A 150 10.76 -6.99 2.39
C THR A 150 9.81 -6.47 1.31
N LEU A 151 9.56 -5.17 1.25
CA LEU A 151 8.67 -4.58 0.27
C LEU A 151 9.29 -4.52 -1.14
N PRO A 152 8.48 -4.43 -2.20
CA PRO A 152 8.95 -4.06 -3.53
C PRO A 152 9.72 -2.74 -3.51
N PHE A 153 10.58 -2.50 -4.50
CA PHE A 153 11.47 -1.33 -4.54
C PHE A 153 10.70 0.00 -4.42
N ASP A 154 9.63 0.14 -5.16
CA ASP A 154 8.78 1.33 -5.21
C ASP A 154 8.12 1.61 -3.85
N ALA A 155 7.51 0.60 -3.24
CA ALA A 155 6.92 0.72 -1.91
C ALA A 155 7.97 0.98 -0.81
N ALA A 156 9.12 0.32 -0.90
CA ALA A 156 10.23 0.55 0.02
C ALA A 156 10.79 1.97 -0.10
N LEU A 157 10.85 2.53 -1.34
CA LEU A 157 11.28 3.90 -1.56
C LEU A 157 10.30 4.91 -0.94
N ALA A 158 8.98 4.69 -1.08
CA ALA A 158 7.97 5.54 -0.45
C ALA A 158 8.09 5.55 1.08
N VAL A 159 8.31 4.38 1.70
CA VAL A 159 8.59 4.28 3.14
C VAL A 159 9.87 5.02 3.51
N ALA A 160 10.97 4.85 2.74
CA ALA A 160 12.25 5.50 3.02
C ALA A 160 12.15 7.03 2.94
N ASP A 161 11.56 7.55 1.86
CA ASP A 161 11.38 8.98 1.64
C ASP A 161 10.55 9.61 2.78
N SER A 162 9.42 8.97 3.12
CA SER A 162 8.55 9.45 4.20
C SER A 162 9.21 9.33 5.58
N ALA A 163 10.01 8.29 5.83
CA ALA A 163 10.74 8.15 7.09
C ALA A 163 11.82 9.23 7.26
N LEU A 164 12.57 9.56 6.20
CA LEU A 164 13.52 10.66 6.22
C LEU A 164 12.81 12.01 6.45
N ARG A 165 11.72 12.24 5.74
CA ARG A 165 10.91 13.47 5.88
C ARG A 165 10.33 13.61 7.28
N ALA A 166 9.74 12.56 7.83
CA ALA A 166 9.10 12.60 9.14
C ALA A 166 10.10 12.80 10.30
N THR A 167 11.36 12.35 10.13
CA THR A 167 12.36 12.40 11.20
C THR A 167 13.42 13.48 11.01
N GLY A 168 13.54 14.07 9.80
CA GLY A 168 14.64 14.98 9.45
C GLY A 168 16.01 14.30 9.39
N ARG A 169 16.06 12.97 9.48
CA ARG A 169 17.32 12.21 9.43
C ARG A 169 17.88 12.17 8.02
N SER A 170 19.19 11.96 7.92
CA SER A 170 19.88 11.84 6.65
C SER A 170 19.85 10.42 6.08
N ARG A 171 20.26 10.26 4.81
CA ARG A 171 20.38 8.92 4.18
C ARG A 171 21.38 8.00 4.87
N GLU A 172 22.38 8.56 5.53
CA GLU A 172 23.39 7.81 6.33
C GLU A 172 22.70 6.99 7.43
N TRP A 173 21.66 7.54 8.06
CA TRP A 173 20.86 6.77 9.02
C TRP A 173 20.25 5.52 8.37
N LEU A 174 19.68 5.62 7.15
CA LEU A 174 19.16 4.44 6.44
C LEU A 174 20.25 3.41 6.16
N TYR A 175 21.45 3.83 5.75
CA TYR A 175 22.57 2.92 5.54
C TYR A 175 23.00 2.24 6.84
N ASN A 176 23.01 2.97 7.96
CA ASN A 176 23.38 2.45 9.27
C ASN A 176 22.43 1.36 9.78
N LEU A 177 21.15 1.38 9.39
CA LEU A 177 20.22 0.28 9.68
C LEU A 177 20.69 -1.08 9.12
N PHE A 178 21.59 -1.08 8.13
CA PHE A 178 22.12 -2.28 7.45
C PHE A 178 23.63 -2.44 7.62
N ALA A 179 24.26 -1.70 8.54
CA ALA A 179 25.70 -1.72 8.71
C ALA A 179 26.21 -3.09 9.18
N ASP A 180 25.52 -3.67 10.19
CA ASP A 180 25.87 -4.96 10.78
C ASP A 180 25.34 -6.16 9.98
N ASP A 181 24.44 -5.93 9.05
CA ASP A 181 23.90 -6.96 8.18
C ASP A 181 24.87 -7.30 7.07
N SER A 182 25.87 -8.04 7.44
CA SER A 182 26.76 -8.66 6.51
C SER A 182 26.04 -9.76 5.71
N ARG A 183 26.73 -10.35 4.80
CA ARG A 183 26.35 -11.34 3.78
C ARG A 183 25.29 -12.35 4.23
N GLY A 184 24.23 -12.49 3.44
CA GLY A 184 23.26 -13.58 3.55
C GLY A 184 21.86 -13.21 4.05
N VAL A 185 21.63 -12.00 4.55
CA VAL A 185 20.30 -11.58 4.97
C VAL A 185 19.44 -11.26 3.75
N PRO A 186 18.30 -11.95 3.54
CA PRO A 186 17.44 -11.73 2.37
C PRO A 186 16.95 -10.28 2.29
N GLY A 187 17.03 -9.68 1.10
CA GLY A 187 16.52 -8.34 0.82
C GLY A 187 17.47 -7.18 1.11
N VAL A 188 18.58 -7.35 1.86
CA VAL A 188 19.54 -6.28 2.20
C VAL A 188 20.11 -5.59 0.96
N ARG A 189 20.43 -6.34 -0.10
CA ARG A 189 20.93 -5.75 -1.35
C ARG A 189 19.93 -4.76 -1.95
N ARG A 190 18.64 -5.10 -1.94
CA ARG A 190 17.56 -4.21 -2.42
C ARG A 190 17.41 -3.02 -1.49
N ALA A 191 17.42 -3.23 -0.18
CA ALA A 191 17.34 -2.16 0.81
C ALA A 191 18.46 -1.12 0.63
N ARG A 192 19.71 -1.56 0.41
CA ARG A 192 20.82 -0.64 0.10
C ARG A 192 20.60 0.13 -1.20
N CYS A 193 19.97 -0.47 -2.22
CA CYS A 193 19.56 0.23 -3.41
C CYS A 193 18.51 1.31 -3.10
N VAL A 194 17.52 1.01 -2.26
CA VAL A 194 16.54 2.00 -1.79
C VAL A 194 17.24 3.15 -1.05
N CYS A 195 18.14 2.86 -0.11
CA CYS A 195 18.91 3.88 0.63
C CYS A 195 19.63 4.86 -0.31
N ARG A 196 20.18 4.35 -1.43
CA ARG A 196 20.88 5.18 -2.43
C ARG A 196 19.97 6.23 -3.06
N PHE A 197 18.71 5.87 -3.32
CA PHE A 197 17.76 6.70 -4.04
C PHE A 197 16.76 7.44 -3.13
N ALA A 198 16.76 7.16 -1.83
CA ALA A 198 15.87 7.81 -0.88
C ALA A 198 16.08 9.34 -0.87
N ASP A 199 14.99 10.10 -0.87
CA ASP A 199 15.02 11.56 -0.89
C ASP A 199 13.81 12.13 -0.13
N PRO A 200 14.02 12.84 1.00
CA PRO A 200 12.93 13.40 1.80
C PRO A 200 12.13 14.50 1.11
N ARG A 201 12.64 15.05 -0.01
CA ARG A 201 11.94 16.08 -0.77
C ARG A 201 10.70 15.57 -1.51
N ALA A 202 10.55 14.25 -1.74
CA ALA A 202 9.28 13.71 -2.21
C ALA A 202 8.20 13.92 -1.13
N GLU A 203 7.17 14.71 -1.42
CA GLU A 203 6.20 15.17 -0.41
C GLU A 203 5.14 14.14 -0.04
N ASN A 204 4.89 13.19 -0.94
CA ASN A 204 3.90 12.13 -0.73
C ASN A 204 4.33 10.80 -1.38
N GLY A 205 3.59 9.74 -1.04
CA GLY A 205 3.85 8.40 -1.56
C GLY A 205 3.70 8.29 -3.08
N GLY A 206 2.82 9.08 -3.69
CA GLY A 206 2.64 9.11 -5.15
C GLY A 206 3.87 9.63 -5.88
N GLU A 207 4.49 10.69 -5.37
CA GLU A 207 5.75 11.21 -5.89
C GLU A 207 6.89 10.20 -5.75
N SER A 208 6.99 9.52 -4.60
CA SER A 208 7.97 8.46 -4.39
C SER A 208 7.76 7.29 -5.37
N MET A 209 6.51 6.92 -5.65
CA MET A 209 6.18 5.90 -6.65
C MET A 209 6.54 6.33 -8.08
N ALA A 210 6.34 7.61 -8.41
CA ALA A 210 6.77 8.17 -9.70
C ALA A 210 8.30 8.15 -9.82
N ARG A 211 9.03 8.54 -8.76
CA ARG A 211 10.48 8.45 -8.69
C ARG A 211 10.97 7.01 -8.88
N ALA A 212 10.32 6.05 -8.22
CA ALA A 212 10.65 4.64 -8.39
C ALA A 212 10.49 4.20 -9.86
N ALA A 213 9.41 4.62 -10.52
CA ALA A 213 9.19 4.32 -11.94
C ALA A 213 10.25 4.94 -12.86
N ILE A 214 10.68 6.17 -12.57
CA ILE A 214 11.76 6.87 -13.27
C ILE A 214 13.08 6.10 -13.13
N ILE A 215 13.43 5.71 -11.90
CA ILE A 215 14.63 4.96 -11.56
C ILE A 215 14.62 3.59 -12.28
N GLU A 216 13.54 2.82 -12.12
CA GLU A 216 13.40 1.48 -12.74
C GLU A 216 13.40 1.55 -14.28
N GLY A 217 12.89 2.65 -14.84
CA GLY A 217 12.92 2.93 -16.27
C GLY A 217 14.30 3.34 -16.80
N GLY A 218 15.26 3.60 -15.91
CA GLY A 218 16.61 4.05 -16.26
C GLY A 218 16.67 5.51 -16.75
N PHE A 219 15.66 6.31 -16.42
CA PHE A 219 15.62 7.72 -16.79
C PHE A 219 16.45 8.59 -15.83
N GLN A 220 16.86 9.76 -16.30
CA GLN A 220 17.51 10.78 -15.49
C GLN A 220 16.62 11.12 -14.29
N LEU A 221 17.24 11.22 -13.10
CA LEU A 221 16.54 11.69 -11.92
C LEU A 221 16.16 13.16 -12.07
N PRO A 222 14.93 13.53 -11.68
CA PRO A 222 14.55 14.94 -11.62
C PRO A 222 15.12 15.63 -10.39
N ASP A 223 15.25 16.93 -10.45
CA ASP A 223 15.23 17.76 -9.27
C ASP A 223 13.82 17.81 -8.71
N LEU A 224 13.70 17.78 -7.36
CA LEU A 224 12.41 17.70 -6.67
C LEU A 224 12.07 19.02 -6.01
N GLN A 225 10.78 19.36 -6.03
CA GLN A 225 10.21 20.51 -5.31
C GLN A 225 10.94 21.81 -5.65
N VAL A 226 11.16 22.05 -6.95
CA VAL A 226 11.92 23.22 -7.44
C VAL A 226 11.01 24.44 -7.51
N GLU A 227 11.48 25.55 -6.96
CA GLU A 227 10.82 26.85 -7.14
C GLU A 227 11.20 27.44 -8.49
N LEU A 228 10.19 27.80 -9.26
CA LEU A 228 10.30 28.54 -10.52
C LEU A 228 9.64 29.91 -10.34
N TYR A 229 10.15 30.92 -11.00
CA TYR A 229 9.61 32.28 -10.91
C TYR A 229 8.86 32.64 -12.21
N ASP A 230 7.69 33.23 -12.05
CA ASP A 230 6.93 33.81 -13.16
C ASP A 230 7.71 34.99 -13.74
N PRO A 231 8.03 34.98 -15.04
CA PRO A 231 8.78 36.07 -15.64
C PRO A 231 7.99 37.39 -15.73
N MET A 232 6.67 37.37 -15.54
CA MET A 232 5.81 38.54 -15.67
C MET A 232 5.59 39.30 -14.35
N ASP A 233 5.40 38.58 -13.24
CA ASP A 233 5.10 39.20 -11.96
C ASP A 233 6.03 38.76 -10.82
N GLY A 234 6.99 37.87 -11.09
CA GLY A 234 7.96 37.37 -10.11
C GLY A 234 7.37 36.41 -9.08
N ALA A 235 6.12 35.99 -9.25
CA ALA A 235 5.51 34.99 -8.36
C ALA A 235 6.26 33.66 -8.42
N SER A 236 6.47 33.03 -7.25
CA SER A 236 7.13 31.72 -7.21
C SER A 236 6.13 30.60 -7.35
N TYR A 237 6.53 29.56 -8.07
CA TYR A 237 5.78 28.32 -8.25
C TYR A 237 6.69 27.15 -7.93
N ARG A 238 6.20 26.24 -7.07
CA ARG A 238 6.89 25.00 -6.77
C ARG A 238 6.35 23.87 -7.63
N VAL A 239 7.27 23.18 -8.32
CA VAL A 239 6.95 22.04 -9.19
C VAL A 239 7.49 20.74 -8.61
N ASP A 240 6.75 19.63 -8.76
CA ASP A 240 7.11 18.34 -8.15
C ASP A 240 8.41 17.79 -8.71
N PHE A 241 8.58 17.87 -10.03
CA PHE A 241 9.71 17.31 -10.77
C PHE A 241 10.22 18.30 -11.82
N LEU A 242 11.53 18.46 -11.90
CA LEU A 242 12.17 19.24 -12.95
C LEU A 242 13.33 18.47 -13.57
N TRP A 243 13.34 18.36 -14.88
CA TRP A 243 14.49 17.88 -15.66
C TRP A 243 15.04 18.99 -16.52
N THR A 244 16.37 19.04 -16.61
CA THR A 244 17.06 19.82 -17.63
C THR A 244 17.62 18.84 -18.66
N ARG A 245 17.19 18.96 -19.90
CA ARG A 245 17.64 18.12 -21.02
C ARG A 245 19.03 18.56 -21.49
N PRO A 246 19.76 17.70 -22.22
CA PRO A 246 21.07 18.08 -22.78
C PRO A 246 21.04 19.28 -23.73
N ASP A 247 19.88 19.55 -24.36
CA ASP A 247 19.66 20.72 -25.22
C ASP A 247 19.30 22.00 -24.45
N GLY A 248 19.36 21.97 -23.11
CA GLY A 248 19.03 23.07 -22.21
C GLY A 248 17.52 23.28 -21.99
N ARG A 249 16.65 22.58 -22.68
CA ARG A 249 15.20 22.68 -22.47
C ARG A 249 14.80 22.03 -21.14
N ARG A 250 13.81 22.62 -20.48
CA ARG A 250 13.28 22.14 -19.22
C ARG A 250 12.01 21.32 -19.44
N VAL A 251 11.87 20.24 -18.67
CA VAL A 251 10.66 19.45 -18.59
C VAL A 251 10.18 19.49 -17.14
N ILE A 252 8.99 20.00 -16.93
CA ILE A 252 8.31 20.05 -15.64
C ILE A 252 7.41 18.84 -15.55
N GLY A 253 7.48 18.08 -14.45
CA GLY A 253 6.57 16.99 -14.15
C GLY A 253 5.68 17.34 -12.97
N GLU A 254 4.39 17.16 -13.11
CA GLU A 254 3.42 17.34 -12.02
C GLU A 254 2.58 16.07 -11.84
N LEU A 255 2.51 15.58 -10.62
CA LEU A 255 1.65 14.47 -10.27
C LEU A 255 0.25 15.00 -9.92
N ASP A 256 -0.71 14.82 -10.82
CA ASP A 256 -2.09 15.20 -10.58
C ASP A 256 -2.72 14.34 -9.48
N GLY A 257 -2.93 14.96 -8.32
CA GLY A 257 -3.72 14.37 -7.26
C GLY A 257 -5.21 14.46 -7.62
N TRP A 258 -5.78 13.37 -8.15
CA TRP A 258 -7.21 13.28 -8.47
C TRP A 258 -8.11 13.66 -7.27
N GLU A 259 -7.64 13.43 -6.04
CA GLU A 259 -8.38 13.76 -4.81
C GLU A 259 -8.59 15.27 -4.61
N LYS A 260 -7.70 16.12 -5.14
CA LYS A 260 -7.84 17.59 -5.04
C LYS A 260 -9.09 18.11 -5.76
N TYR A 261 -9.53 17.42 -6.81
CA TYR A 261 -10.71 17.84 -7.60
C TYR A 261 -12.03 17.31 -7.06
N LEU A 262 -12.02 16.28 -6.20
CA LEU A 262 -13.21 15.67 -5.63
C LEU A 262 -13.59 16.28 -4.26
N ASN A 263 -12.72 17.03 -3.61
CA ASN A 263 -13.00 17.62 -2.31
C ASN A 263 -13.11 19.15 -2.39
N PRO A 264 -14.36 19.70 -2.37
CA PRO A 264 -14.59 21.16 -2.42
C PRO A 264 -13.91 21.94 -1.29
N ALA A 265 -13.63 21.30 -0.15
CA ALA A 265 -12.95 21.92 0.99
C ALA A 265 -11.43 22.19 0.69
N MET A 266 -10.82 21.50 -0.26
CA MET A 266 -9.43 21.70 -0.65
C MET A 266 -9.25 22.82 -1.70
N THR A 267 -10.30 23.28 -2.34
CA THR A 267 -10.26 24.36 -3.37
C THR A 267 -10.34 25.76 -2.77
N GLY A 268 -10.30 25.91 -1.44
CA GLY A 268 -10.24 27.22 -0.75
C GLY A 268 -11.41 28.16 -1.08
N GLY A 269 -12.60 27.63 -1.38
CA GLY A 269 -13.82 28.43 -1.64
C GLY A 269 -13.81 29.19 -2.97
N ARG A 270 -12.76 29.11 -3.80
CA ARG A 270 -12.78 29.56 -5.19
C ARG A 270 -13.51 28.49 -6.00
N GLY A 271 -14.54 28.89 -6.76
CA GLY A 271 -15.26 27.97 -7.63
C GLY A 271 -14.26 27.20 -8.52
N THR A 272 -14.54 25.92 -8.75
CA THR A 272 -13.68 24.98 -9.53
C THR A 272 -13.18 25.57 -10.84
N LEU A 273 -13.99 26.43 -11.47
CA LEU A 273 -13.67 27.12 -12.73
C LEU A 273 -12.55 28.18 -12.54
N GLY A 274 -12.63 28.99 -11.47
CA GLY A 274 -11.62 30.00 -11.19
C GLY A 274 -10.25 29.43 -10.86
N ALA A 275 -10.20 28.29 -10.15
CA ALA A 275 -8.98 27.57 -9.88
C ALA A 275 -8.36 26.99 -11.15
N LEU A 276 -9.17 26.43 -12.05
CA LEU A 276 -8.74 25.91 -13.36
C LEU A 276 -8.19 27.01 -14.29
N VAL A 277 -8.82 28.19 -14.31
CA VAL A 277 -8.35 29.32 -15.11
C VAL A 277 -7.00 29.83 -14.59
N ALA A 278 -6.88 30.02 -13.28
CA ALA A 278 -5.61 30.42 -12.66
C ALA A 278 -4.49 29.42 -12.93
N GLU A 279 -4.79 28.14 -12.88
CA GLU A 279 -3.83 27.07 -13.17
C GLU A 279 -3.37 27.09 -14.63
N ARG A 280 -4.29 27.25 -15.58
CA ARG A 280 -3.92 27.37 -17.01
C ARG A 280 -3.11 28.62 -17.31
N GLN A 281 -3.43 29.75 -16.68
CA GLN A 281 -2.64 30.97 -16.82
C GLN A 281 -1.22 30.79 -16.27
N ARG A 282 -1.09 30.16 -15.11
CA ARG A 282 0.18 29.79 -14.50
C ARG A 282 1.02 28.93 -15.45
N GLU A 283 0.43 27.85 -15.98
CA GLU A 283 1.10 26.94 -16.92
C GLU A 283 1.58 27.69 -18.18
N SER A 284 0.72 28.53 -18.76
CA SER A 284 1.08 29.36 -19.93
C SER A 284 2.28 30.25 -19.66
N ARG A 285 2.39 30.85 -18.48
CA ARG A 285 3.52 31.72 -18.12
C ARG A 285 4.81 30.97 -17.88
N ILE A 286 4.73 29.81 -17.18
CA ILE A 286 5.91 28.97 -16.95
C ILE A 286 6.49 28.45 -18.27
N THR A 287 5.62 28.14 -19.24
CA THR A 287 6.05 27.67 -20.58
C THR A 287 6.60 28.73 -21.49
N MET A 288 6.43 30.01 -21.18
CA MET A 288 7.05 31.12 -21.98
C MET A 288 8.57 31.01 -22.10
N GLY A 289 9.24 30.42 -21.06
CA GLY A 289 10.67 30.14 -21.07
C GLY A 289 11.08 28.87 -21.85
N GLY A 290 10.19 28.28 -22.65
CA GLY A 290 10.46 27.07 -23.45
C GLY A 290 10.42 25.77 -22.64
N ALA A 291 9.88 25.78 -21.40
CA ALA A 291 9.65 24.59 -20.64
C ALA A 291 8.42 23.82 -21.14
N SER A 292 8.48 22.49 -21.12
CA SER A 292 7.33 21.62 -21.38
C SER A 292 6.74 21.14 -20.05
N VAL A 293 5.42 21.18 -19.89
CA VAL A 293 4.73 20.66 -18.70
C VAL A 293 4.15 19.29 -18.99
N MET A 294 4.58 18.30 -18.23
CA MET A 294 4.13 16.91 -18.29
C MET A 294 3.30 16.60 -17.04
N ARG A 295 1.98 16.50 -17.19
CA ARG A 295 1.08 16.08 -16.13
C ARG A 295 0.78 14.60 -16.23
N PHE A 296 0.74 13.93 -15.11
CA PHE A 296 0.45 12.51 -15.05
C PHE A 296 -0.22 12.12 -13.73
N SER A 297 -1.13 11.17 -13.83
CA SER A 297 -1.84 10.62 -12.67
C SER A 297 -1.08 9.44 -12.06
N TYR A 298 -1.41 9.11 -10.80
CA TYR A 298 -0.90 7.90 -10.13
C TYR A 298 -1.15 6.62 -10.96
N ARG A 299 -2.34 6.49 -11.58
CA ARG A 299 -2.67 5.36 -12.45
C ARG A 299 -1.69 5.23 -13.64
N GLN A 300 -1.32 6.35 -14.24
CA GLN A 300 -0.34 6.35 -15.34
C GLN A 300 1.06 5.98 -14.87
N VAL A 301 1.45 6.37 -13.65
CA VAL A 301 2.70 5.93 -13.01
C VAL A 301 2.72 4.43 -12.80
N MET A 302 1.59 3.83 -12.39
CA MET A 302 1.48 2.40 -12.18
C MET A 302 1.54 1.59 -13.47
N ASP A 303 1.12 2.13 -14.62
CA ASP A 303 1.43 1.56 -15.94
C ASP A 303 2.86 1.95 -16.34
N ARG A 304 3.82 1.14 -15.89
CA ARG A 304 5.27 1.36 -16.14
C ARG A 304 5.61 1.52 -17.62
N GLY A 305 4.87 0.81 -18.49
CA GLY A 305 5.07 0.89 -19.94
C GLY A 305 4.60 2.23 -20.50
N TYR A 306 3.41 2.66 -20.13
CA TYR A 306 2.87 3.96 -20.51
C TYR A 306 3.75 5.08 -19.99
N PHE A 307 4.11 5.08 -18.70
CA PHE A 307 4.89 6.13 -18.08
C PHE A 307 6.28 6.27 -18.70
N ALA A 308 6.93 5.14 -19.01
CA ALA A 308 8.22 5.18 -19.73
C ALA A 308 8.10 5.78 -21.13
N ARG A 309 7.01 5.50 -21.87
CA ARG A 309 6.76 6.16 -23.18
C ARG A 309 6.49 7.65 -23.01
N LEU A 310 5.76 8.04 -21.98
CA LEU A 310 5.48 9.44 -21.68
C LEU A 310 6.75 10.21 -21.40
N LEU A 311 7.62 9.73 -20.50
CA LEU A 311 8.92 10.32 -20.20
C LEU A 311 9.78 10.47 -21.47
N ALA A 312 9.83 9.43 -22.31
CA ALA A 312 10.57 9.46 -23.56
C ALA A 312 9.99 10.47 -24.56
N ALA A 313 8.67 10.59 -24.67
CA ALA A 313 8.00 11.55 -25.56
C ALA A 313 8.31 13.01 -25.19
N TYR A 314 8.45 13.30 -23.89
CA TYR A 314 8.92 14.62 -23.41
C TYR A 314 10.46 14.79 -23.50
N GLY A 315 11.17 13.75 -23.95
CA GLY A 315 12.61 13.80 -24.14
C GLY A 315 13.42 13.75 -22.86
N VAL A 316 12.88 13.18 -21.79
CA VAL A 316 13.65 12.93 -20.56
C VAL A 316 14.74 11.91 -20.88
N PRO A 317 16.04 12.22 -20.63
CA PRO A 317 17.13 11.33 -20.98
C PRO A 317 17.13 10.02 -20.21
N ARG A 318 17.68 8.96 -20.80
CA ARG A 318 18.03 7.73 -20.09
C ARG A 318 19.50 7.76 -19.71
N THR A 319 19.79 7.92 -18.44
CA THR A 319 21.15 8.10 -17.93
C THR A 319 21.53 7.06 -16.88
N LEU A 320 20.52 6.39 -16.27
CA LEU A 320 20.77 5.36 -15.26
C LEU A 320 21.04 4.02 -15.96
N GLY A 321 22.24 3.47 -15.76
CA GLY A 321 22.58 2.14 -16.26
C GLY A 321 21.81 1.05 -15.51
N ARG A 322 21.57 -0.10 -16.17
CA ARG A 322 20.92 -1.27 -15.53
C ARG A 322 21.62 -1.77 -14.26
N ALA A 323 22.92 -1.51 -14.11
CA ALA A 323 23.70 -1.85 -12.94
C ALA A 323 23.36 -0.96 -11.73
N GLU A 324 22.91 0.28 -11.98
CA GLU A 324 22.59 1.25 -10.93
C GLU A 324 21.24 1.00 -10.30
N VAL A 325 20.29 0.47 -11.08
CA VAL A 325 18.91 0.17 -10.65
C VAL A 325 18.81 -1.18 -9.91
N GLY A 326 19.90 -1.95 -9.89
CA GLY A 326 19.86 -3.33 -9.43
C GLY A 326 19.18 -4.22 -10.50
N ARG A 327 19.58 -5.49 -10.62
CA ARG A 327 18.83 -6.43 -11.45
C ARG A 327 17.42 -6.51 -10.85
N ARG A 328 16.39 -6.20 -11.65
CA ARG A 328 15.02 -6.62 -11.32
C ARG A 328 15.12 -8.04 -10.77
N PRO A 329 14.55 -8.35 -9.62
CA PRO A 329 14.30 -9.74 -9.33
C PRO A 329 13.57 -10.22 -10.59
N THR A 330 14.11 -11.24 -11.26
CA THR A 330 13.35 -11.97 -12.24
C THR A 330 12.10 -12.40 -11.48
N SER A 331 11.04 -11.64 -11.62
CA SER A 331 9.75 -12.06 -11.14
C SER A 331 9.54 -13.36 -11.91
N ARG A 332 9.72 -14.49 -11.23
CA ARG A 332 8.94 -15.64 -11.63
C ARG A 332 7.54 -15.06 -11.70
N ALA A 333 7.02 -14.98 -12.93
CA ALA A 333 5.66 -14.52 -13.17
C ALA A 333 4.80 -15.10 -12.05
N PRO A 334 3.98 -14.30 -11.35
CA PRO A 334 3.16 -14.84 -10.30
C PRO A 334 2.51 -16.08 -10.90
N ARG A 335 2.70 -17.24 -10.25
CA ARG A 335 2.13 -18.51 -10.71
C ARG A 335 0.70 -18.21 -11.05
N ARG A 336 0.25 -18.51 -12.29
CA ARG A 336 -1.06 -18.21 -12.81
C ARG A 336 -2.10 -18.25 -11.68
N GLY A 337 -2.51 -17.10 -11.22
CA GLY A 337 -3.50 -16.89 -10.18
C GLY A 337 -4.55 -15.95 -10.73
N ARG A 338 -5.76 -16.11 -10.30
CA ARG A 338 -6.90 -15.30 -10.72
C ARG A 338 -7.19 -14.26 -9.63
N TRP A 339 -7.40 -13.02 -10.03
CA TRP A 339 -7.95 -12.00 -9.14
C TRP A 339 -9.44 -12.28 -8.94
N ARG A 340 -9.89 -12.30 -7.72
CA ARG A 340 -11.30 -12.46 -7.39
C ARG A 340 -11.74 -11.30 -6.51
N ILE A 341 -12.83 -10.67 -6.89
CA ILE A 341 -13.52 -9.70 -6.02
C ILE A 341 -14.43 -10.51 -5.11
N GLU A 342 -14.17 -10.47 -3.81
CA GLU A 342 -15.04 -11.11 -2.83
C GLU A 342 -16.23 -10.18 -2.50
N ALA A 343 -17.31 -10.75 -1.99
CA ALA A 343 -18.56 -10.06 -1.66
C ALA A 343 -18.42 -8.88 -0.66
N ASN A 344 -17.24 -8.71 -0.07
CA ASN A 344 -16.86 -7.62 0.82
C ASN A 344 -16.02 -6.53 0.13
N GLY A 345 -15.91 -6.56 -1.20
CA GLY A 345 -15.16 -5.57 -2.00
C GLY A 345 -13.63 -5.74 -2.01
N TRP A 346 -13.08 -6.82 -1.43
CA TRP A 346 -11.66 -7.10 -1.47
C TRP A 346 -11.25 -7.80 -2.77
N ILE A 347 -10.17 -7.33 -3.37
CA ILE A 347 -9.54 -8.00 -4.51
C ILE A 347 -8.48 -8.95 -3.95
N VAL A 348 -8.70 -10.26 -4.06
CA VAL A 348 -7.78 -11.29 -3.57
C VAL A 348 -7.12 -12.01 -4.73
N PHE A 349 -5.80 -12.19 -4.66
CA PHE A 349 -5.05 -12.99 -5.62
C PHE A 349 -4.97 -14.44 -5.16
N VAL A 350 -5.66 -15.33 -5.89
CA VAL A 350 -5.70 -16.77 -5.55
C VAL A 350 -4.73 -17.54 -6.44
N THR A 351 -3.72 -18.18 -5.83
CA THR A 351 -2.83 -19.11 -6.54
C THR A 351 -3.31 -20.54 -6.35
N ARG A 352 -3.52 -21.30 -7.43
CA ARG A 352 -3.72 -22.76 -7.34
C ARG A 352 -2.40 -23.42 -6.90
N ARG A 353 -2.40 -24.11 -5.79
CA ARG A 353 -1.34 -25.07 -5.43
C ARG A 353 -1.49 -26.30 -6.33
N THR A 354 -0.59 -26.50 -7.25
CA THR A 354 -0.37 -27.83 -7.86
C THR A 354 0.45 -28.67 -6.87
N THR A 355 -0.20 -29.60 -6.22
CA THR A 355 0.48 -30.67 -5.48
C THR A 355 1.08 -31.62 -6.51
N HIS A 356 2.37 -31.49 -6.77
CA HIS A 356 3.11 -32.57 -7.45
C HIS A 356 3.27 -33.72 -6.46
N ARG A 357 2.49 -34.78 -6.64
CA ARG A 357 2.83 -36.12 -6.12
C ARG A 357 4.12 -36.56 -6.83
N ARG A 358 5.18 -36.77 -6.07
CA ARG A 358 6.31 -37.58 -6.52
C ARG A 358 5.83 -39.01 -6.65
N PRO A 359 6.19 -39.76 -7.69
CA PRO A 359 6.00 -41.21 -7.71
C PRO A 359 7.02 -41.84 -6.79
N ASP A 360 6.56 -42.52 -5.76
CA ASP A 360 7.40 -43.35 -4.92
C ASP A 360 7.48 -44.74 -5.53
N ARG A 361 8.68 -45.31 -5.46
CA ARG A 361 9.03 -46.61 -5.97
C ARG A 361 8.89 -47.66 -4.87
N THR A 362 8.34 -48.80 -5.28
CA THR A 362 8.53 -50.21 -4.83
C THR A 362 7.86 -50.68 -3.54
N GLU A 363 6.90 -51.59 -3.75
CA GLU A 363 6.80 -52.99 -3.25
C GLU A 363 6.69 -53.18 -1.75
N THR A 364 5.71 -53.84 -1.20
CA THR A 364 5.19 -55.19 -1.33
C THR A 364 4.02 -55.38 -0.34
N SER A 365 2.99 -56.09 -0.87
CA SER A 365 2.14 -57.12 -0.20
C SER A 365 1.40 -56.85 1.11
N LEU A 366 0.12 -57.11 1.03
CA LEU A 366 -0.79 -57.94 1.78
C LEU A 366 -2.11 -57.23 2.18
N SER A 367 -3.15 -57.75 1.60
CA SER A 367 -4.59 -57.55 1.91
C SER A 367 -4.99 -58.28 3.23
N PRO A 368 -6.30 -58.36 3.62
CA PRO A 368 -7.42 -57.41 3.50
C PRO A 368 -8.21 -57.31 4.83
N HIS A 369 -9.20 -56.40 4.96
CA HIS A 369 -10.56 -56.64 5.46
C HIS A 369 -11.27 -55.28 5.68
N SER A 370 -12.25 -55.03 4.86
CA SER A 370 -13.73 -55.08 5.00
C SER A 370 -14.42 -53.96 5.82
N LEU A 371 -15.52 -53.50 5.24
CA LEU A 371 -16.71 -52.81 5.77
C LEU A 371 -16.56 -51.30 5.98
N GLY A 372 -17.36 -50.43 5.46
CA GLY A 372 -18.61 -50.46 4.76
C GLY A 372 -19.33 -49.15 4.95
N VAL A 373 -20.14 -48.78 3.95
CA VAL A 373 -21.34 -47.94 4.05
C VAL A 373 -21.17 -46.41 3.76
N ASN A 374 -21.65 -46.07 2.60
CA ASN A 374 -22.60 -45.02 2.15
C ASN A 374 -22.66 -43.68 2.91
N ASP A 375 -22.57 -42.55 2.26
CA ASP A 375 -23.74 -41.85 1.73
C ASP A 375 -23.44 -40.68 0.77
N LYS A 376 -24.22 -40.62 -0.21
CA LYS A 376 -24.67 -39.73 -1.24
C LYS A 376 -24.16 -38.30 -1.31
N MET A 377 -23.62 -38.02 -2.49
CA MET A 377 -23.51 -36.70 -3.14
C MET A 377 -24.85 -36.12 -3.58
N HIS A 378 -24.96 -34.81 -3.57
CA HIS A 378 -25.67 -34.06 -4.59
C HIS A 378 -24.86 -32.81 -5.04
N PRO A 379 -24.90 -32.46 -6.33
CA PRO A 379 -24.04 -31.44 -6.90
C PRO A 379 -24.72 -30.09 -6.97
N GLY A 380 -23.97 -29.03 -6.73
CA GLY A 380 -24.40 -27.64 -6.90
C GLY A 380 -23.47 -26.87 -7.83
N ILE A 381 -23.89 -26.72 -9.00
CA ILE A 381 -23.76 -25.66 -10.04
C ILE A 381 -22.61 -24.66 -9.87
N GLU A 382 -21.58 -24.83 -10.66
CA GLU A 382 -20.60 -23.80 -11.01
C GLU A 382 -21.08 -23.01 -12.24
N GLY A 383 -21.22 -21.71 -12.07
CA GLY A 383 -21.44 -20.76 -13.15
C GLY A 383 -20.20 -19.92 -13.38
N ASP A 384 -19.48 -20.18 -14.46
CA ASP A 384 -18.36 -19.37 -14.94
C ASP A 384 -18.87 -18.14 -15.68
N PHE A 385 -18.57 -16.95 -15.20
CA PHE A 385 -18.65 -15.72 -15.96
C PHE A 385 -17.24 -15.27 -16.35
N VAL A 386 -16.97 -15.24 -17.64
CA VAL A 386 -15.79 -14.67 -18.26
C VAL A 386 -16.10 -13.23 -18.62
N ILE A 387 -15.30 -12.28 -18.15
CA ILE A 387 -15.22 -10.94 -18.69
C ILE A 387 -13.81 -10.76 -19.24
N GLU A 388 -13.67 -10.70 -20.57
CA GLU A 388 -12.50 -10.22 -21.29
C GLU A 388 -12.53 -8.69 -21.29
N VAL A 389 -11.45 -8.06 -20.85
CA VAL A 389 -11.04 -6.71 -21.24
C VAL A 389 -9.53 -6.72 -21.41
#